data_3154483b7c0aecbc5f4b481bd0d7ba7c
#
_entry.id   3154483b7c0aecbc5f4b481bd0d7ba7c
#
_cell.length_a   1.000
_cell.length_b   1.000
_cell.length_c   1.000
_cell.angle_alpha   90.00
_cell.angle_beta   90.00
_cell.angle_gamma   90.00
#
_symmetry.space_group_name_H-M   'P 1'
#
loop_
_entity.id
_entity.type
_entity.pdbx_description
1 polymer ?
#
loop_
_entity_poly.entity_id
_entity_poly.type
_entity_poly.pdbx_seq_one_letter_code
_entity_poly.pdbx_strand_id
1 'polypeptide(L)'
;IVDYKNPTELERFIEEKLRPIPGPASIACATEIEAIINLIKECFPLPVARLIKGGSYVKGTDTQDWSDIDVVLFSKAFENLEDCKKKLPEVIDDLGKRLKKSSWSSRFGSQWLWWGNMANTFPSLGDLGLENHHIHSFDIMPCYDILGPTPSTVQCIKQSFYRKLYLCNDTDEIQMYSMCLLQYQVEFIKTSTMRVKDLIRLVKHWFRTSFAKPTAQNKLPSSYAVELITIFIWQLAGKPVCFSLVQGMRAILKFLVRYTEMCIVWHKHYSPNCMIFKKCIRQGITVRSRPVVLDPTNPTFNMCKNSNAWDEVAHVARRSLLKPLF
;
A
#
# COMPACT_ATOMS: atom_id res chain seq x y z
N ILE A 1 17.57 -15.62 1.36
CA ILE A 1 16.68 -16.26 2.36
C ILE A 1 17.61 -16.83 3.41
N VAL A 2 17.45 -16.38 4.64
CA VAL A 2 18.16 -16.95 5.78
C VAL A 2 17.62 -18.36 5.98
N ASP A 3 18.49 -19.36 6.00
CA ASP A 3 18.12 -20.75 6.28
C ASP A 3 17.80 -20.86 7.78
N TYR A 4 16.54 -20.77 8.13
CA TYR A 4 16.10 -21.02 9.50
C TYR A 4 16.06 -22.54 9.73
N LYS A 5 16.79 -23.00 10.73
CA LYS A 5 16.97 -24.45 11.00
C LYS A 5 15.71 -25.10 11.58
N ASN A 6 14.77 -24.30 12.11
CA ASN A 6 13.52 -24.81 12.69
C ASN A 6 12.43 -23.69 12.78
N PRO A 7 11.14 -24.06 12.97
CA PRO A 7 10.05 -23.09 13.09
C PRO A 7 10.23 -22.06 14.20
N THR A 8 10.87 -22.43 15.31
CA THR A 8 11.12 -21.54 16.45
C THR A 8 12.11 -20.42 16.09
N GLU A 9 13.11 -20.72 15.27
CA GLU A 9 14.05 -19.69 14.79
C GLU A 9 13.36 -18.70 13.86
N LEU A 10 12.45 -19.15 13.00
CA LEU A 10 11.66 -18.28 12.15
C LEU A 10 10.75 -17.35 12.99
N GLU A 11 10.06 -17.89 13.99
CA GLU A 11 9.23 -17.10 14.91
C GLU A 11 10.07 -16.02 15.62
N ARG A 12 11.22 -16.40 16.16
CA ARG A 12 12.16 -15.48 16.80
C ARG A 12 12.64 -14.40 15.83
N PHE A 13 13.00 -14.77 14.62
CA PHE A 13 13.39 -13.79 13.60
C PHE A 13 12.29 -12.78 13.30
N ILE A 14 11.04 -13.23 13.18
CA ILE A 14 9.91 -12.32 12.93
C ILE A 14 9.73 -11.37 14.11
N GLU A 15 9.82 -11.88 15.34
CA GLU A 15 9.66 -11.08 16.55
C GLU A 15 10.79 -10.06 16.72
N GLU A 16 12.04 -10.47 16.54
CA GLU A 16 13.21 -9.65 16.81
C GLU A 16 13.63 -8.74 15.64
N LYS A 17 13.31 -9.12 14.38
CA LYS A 17 13.83 -8.46 13.19
C LYS A 17 12.76 -7.89 12.26
N LEU A 18 11.54 -8.42 12.29
CA LEU A 18 10.50 -7.96 11.38
C LEU A 18 9.43 -7.13 12.09
N ARG A 19 9.00 -7.51 13.28
CA ARG A 19 8.02 -6.70 14.02
C ARG A 19 8.65 -5.39 14.49
N PRO A 20 7.94 -4.27 14.42
CA PRO A 20 8.37 -3.03 15.07
C PRO A 20 8.66 -3.25 16.56
N ILE A 21 9.69 -2.59 17.06
CA ILE A 21 10.11 -2.72 18.48
C ILE A 21 9.00 -2.19 19.39
N PRO A 22 8.46 -2.98 20.32
CA PRO A 22 7.44 -2.51 21.26
C PRO A 22 8.05 -1.64 22.37
N GLY A 23 7.17 -0.93 23.11
CA GLY A 23 7.56 -0.20 24.31
C GLY A 23 7.79 1.30 24.11
N PRO A 24 8.60 1.95 24.98
CA PRO A 24 8.79 3.41 24.98
C PRO A 24 9.29 3.98 23.64
N ALA A 25 10.18 3.27 22.96
CA ALA A 25 10.67 3.66 21.64
C ALA A 25 9.55 3.72 20.59
N SER A 26 8.62 2.76 20.62
CA SER A 26 7.44 2.75 19.74
C SER A 26 6.49 3.93 20.03
N ILE A 27 6.31 4.28 21.31
CA ILE A 27 5.49 5.43 21.71
C ILE A 27 6.14 6.73 21.24
N ALA A 28 7.45 6.89 21.43
CA ALA A 28 8.20 8.06 20.98
C ALA A 28 8.12 8.22 19.46
N CYS A 29 8.30 7.13 18.72
CA CYS A 29 8.15 7.08 17.28
C CYS A 29 6.75 7.49 16.82
N ALA A 30 5.68 6.95 17.43
CA ALA A 30 4.32 7.31 17.12
C ALA A 30 4.03 8.79 17.37
N THR A 31 4.53 9.35 18.48
CA THR A 31 4.40 10.77 18.82
C THR A 31 5.10 11.65 17.77
N GLU A 32 6.27 11.26 17.34
CA GLU A 32 7.04 11.99 16.34
C GLU A 32 6.38 11.92 14.96
N ILE A 33 5.84 10.78 14.55
CA ILE A 33 5.05 10.63 13.33
C ILE A 33 3.84 11.56 13.34
N GLU A 34 3.09 11.60 14.44
CA GLU A 34 1.94 12.51 14.56
C GLU A 34 2.37 13.98 14.52
N ALA A 35 3.50 14.34 15.12
CA ALA A 35 4.05 15.70 15.06
C ALA A 35 4.40 16.09 13.61
N ILE A 36 4.99 15.18 12.84
CA ILE A 36 5.30 15.40 11.42
C ILE A 36 4.02 15.55 10.60
N ILE A 37 3.01 14.71 10.82
CA ILE A 37 1.74 14.80 10.11
C ILE A 37 1.04 16.14 10.41
N ASN A 38 1.07 16.59 11.65
CA ASN A 38 0.54 17.90 12.04
C ASN A 38 1.33 19.04 11.36
N LEU A 39 2.65 18.95 11.34
CA LEU A 39 3.48 19.92 10.64
C LEU A 39 3.15 19.99 9.14
N ILE A 40 3.00 18.82 8.48
CA ILE A 40 2.59 18.75 7.06
C ILE A 40 1.25 19.48 6.87
N LYS A 41 0.29 19.23 7.76
CA LYS A 41 -1.03 19.87 7.71
C LYS A 41 -0.95 21.39 7.92
N GLU A 42 -0.12 21.86 8.84
CA GLU A 42 0.09 23.29 9.14
C GLU A 42 0.83 24.00 8.00
N CYS A 43 1.80 23.34 7.40
CA CYS A 43 2.56 23.88 6.28
C CYS A 43 1.81 23.79 4.94
N PHE A 44 0.70 23.04 4.88
CA PHE A 44 -0.05 22.89 3.63
C PHE A 44 -0.62 24.24 3.19
N PRO A 45 -0.40 24.67 1.93
CA PRO A 45 -0.74 26.03 1.49
C PRO A 45 -2.23 26.30 1.34
N LEU A 46 -3.06 25.26 1.31
CA LEU A 46 -4.52 25.35 1.14
C LEU A 46 -5.25 24.87 2.41
N PRO A 47 -6.51 25.32 2.63
CA PRO A 47 -7.31 24.83 3.73
C PRO A 47 -7.52 23.31 3.64
N VAL A 48 -7.12 22.56 4.67
CA VAL A 48 -7.30 21.11 4.75
C VAL A 48 -8.71 20.82 5.27
N ALA A 49 -9.55 20.24 4.42
CA ALA A 49 -10.90 19.82 4.78
C ALA A 49 -10.89 18.43 5.47
N ARG A 50 -10.02 17.55 5.03
CA ARG A 50 -9.89 16.18 5.53
C ARG A 50 -8.47 15.68 5.29
N LEU A 51 -7.96 14.86 6.21
CA LEU A 51 -6.69 14.18 6.10
C LEU A 51 -6.91 12.68 6.29
N ILE A 52 -6.32 11.86 5.41
CA ILE A 52 -6.29 10.39 5.53
C ILE A 52 -4.85 9.95 5.67
N LYS A 53 -4.63 8.98 6.55
CA LYS A 53 -3.34 8.33 6.74
C LYS A 53 -3.38 6.92 6.14
N GLY A 54 -2.32 6.54 5.45
CA GLY A 54 -2.14 5.22 4.84
C GLY A 54 -0.72 4.69 5.06
N GLY A 55 -0.31 3.78 4.18
CA GLY A 55 1.00 3.14 4.23
C GLY A 55 1.06 1.95 5.18
N SER A 56 2.21 1.29 5.19
CA SER A 56 2.41 0.06 5.96
C SER A 56 2.35 0.29 7.48
N TYR A 57 2.81 1.46 7.95
CA TYR A 57 2.72 1.84 9.35
C TYR A 57 1.27 1.85 9.86
N VAL A 58 0.38 2.52 9.13
CA VAL A 58 -1.04 2.64 9.53
C VAL A 58 -1.77 1.31 9.42
N LYS A 59 -1.44 0.48 8.44
CA LYS A 59 -1.96 -0.88 8.26
C LYS A 59 -1.45 -1.84 9.34
N GLY A 60 -0.32 -1.53 10.01
CA GLY A 60 0.37 -2.41 10.93
C GLY A 60 1.07 -3.58 10.23
N THR A 61 1.57 -3.35 9.01
CA THR A 61 2.34 -4.31 8.19
C THR A 61 3.74 -3.80 7.86
N ASP A 62 4.17 -2.73 8.53
CA ASP A 62 5.52 -2.19 8.52
C ASP A 62 6.51 -3.18 9.13
N THR A 63 7.77 -3.03 8.79
CA THR A 63 8.87 -3.80 9.36
C THR A 63 9.78 -2.89 10.17
N GLN A 64 10.60 -3.50 11.05
CA GLN A 64 11.50 -2.77 11.94
C GLN A 64 12.44 -1.82 11.21
N ASP A 65 12.88 -2.20 10.01
CA ASP A 65 13.84 -1.47 9.18
C ASP A 65 13.18 -0.51 8.18
N TRP A 66 11.87 -0.62 7.97
CA TRP A 66 11.17 0.16 6.95
C TRP A 66 9.69 0.36 7.26
N SER A 67 9.23 1.61 7.16
CA SER A 67 7.81 1.91 7.12
C SER A 67 7.51 3.06 6.15
N ASP A 68 6.38 2.96 5.49
CA ASP A 68 5.81 3.99 4.63
C ASP A 68 4.55 4.56 5.27
N ILE A 69 4.39 5.87 5.17
CA ILE A 69 3.26 6.64 5.69
C ILE A 69 2.74 7.50 4.57
N ASP A 70 1.54 7.17 4.10
CA ASP A 70 0.83 7.97 3.10
C ASP A 70 -0.02 9.02 3.81
N VAL A 71 0.08 10.28 3.38
CA VAL A 71 -0.70 11.39 3.92
C VAL A 71 -1.49 12.03 2.79
N VAL A 72 -2.79 11.76 2.70
CA VAL A 72 -3.68 12.39 1.72
C VAL A 72 -4.35 13.61 2.33
N LEU A 73 -4.16 14.76 1.71
CA LEU A 73 -4.70 16.04 2.13
C LEU A 73 -5.80 16.50 1.15
N PHE A 74 -7.03 16.42 1.57
CA PHE A 74 -8.17 16.92 0.77
C PHE A 74 -8.43 18.39 1.05
N SER A 75 -8.49 19.18 -0.03
CA SER A 75 -8.81 20.61 0.07
C SER A 75 -10.07 20.97 -0.72
N LYS A 76 -10.92 21.80 -0.14
CA LYS A 76 -12.07 22.42 -0.81
C LYS A 76 -11.68 23.59 -1.72
N ALA A 77 -10.42 24.02 -1.69
CA ALA A 77 -9.91 25.07 -2.58
C ALA A 77 -9.71 24.57 -4.02
N PHE A 78 -9.73 23.25 -4.23
CA PHE A 78 -9.84 22.67 -5.57
C PHE A 78 -11.32 22.62 -5.98
N GLU A 79 -11.63 23.15 -7.15
CA GLU A 79 -13.00 23.17 -7.68
C GLU A 79 -13.42 21.82 -8.26
N ASN A 80 -12.49 21.13 -8.90
CA ASN A 80 -12.66 19.83 -9.55
C ASN A 80 -11.31 19.13 -9.76
N LEU A 81 -11.30 17.95 -10.39
CA LEU A 81 -10.09 17.18 -10.67
C LEU A 81 -9.10 17.93 -11.58
N GLU A 82 -9.59 18.58 -12.61
CA GLU A 82 -8.76 19.31 -13.58
C GLU A 82 -8.07 20.51 -12.90
N ASP A 83 -8.82 21.27 -12.11
CA ASP A 83 -8.28 22.37 -11.31
C ASP A 83 -7.23 21.88 -10.30
N CYS A 84 -7.49 20.73 -9.65
CA CYS A 84 -6.51 20.07 -8.78
C CYS A 84 -5.22 19.74 -9.54
N LYS A 85 -5.31 19.07 -10.70
CA LYS A 85 -4.16 18.73 -11.54
C LYS A 85 -3.34 19.97 -11.93
N LYS A 86 -4.02 21.03 -12.30
CA LYS A 86 -3.38 22.30 -12.73
C LYS A 86 -2.65 22.99 -11.57
N LYS A 87 -3.24 23.02 -10.39
CA LYS A 87 -2.66 23.68 -9.20
C LYS A 87 -1.65 22.83 -8.46
N LEU A 88 -1.67 21.51 -8.65
CA LEU A 88 -0.87 20.56 -7.87
C LEU A 88 0.64 20.88 -7.85
N PRO A 89 1.31 21.22 -8.98
CA PRO A 89 2.73 21.55 -8.96
C PRO A 89 3.07 22.75 -8.07
N GLU A 90 2.25 23.80 -8.12
CA GLU A 90 2.43 25.00 -7.29
C GLU A 90 2.20 24.70 -5.80
N VAL A 91 1.13 23.95 -5.50
CA VAL A 91 0.79 23.54 -4.13
C VAL A 91 1.92 22.71 -3.51
N ILE A 92 2.49 21.80 -4.27
CA ILE A 92 3.61 20.95 -3.82
C ILE A 92 4.87 21.77 -3.62
N ASP A 93 5.19 22.68 -4.54
CA ASP A 93 6.37 23.56 -4.43
C ASP A 93 6.27 24.49 -3.20
N ASP A 94 5.11 25.10 -2.97
CA ASP A 94 4.87 25.96 -1.82
C ASP A 94 4.92 25.17 -0.49
N LEU A 95 4.32 23.98 -0.44
CA LEU A 95 4.44 23.07 0.70
C LEU A 95 5.92 22.76 1.00
N GLY A 96 6.69 22.42 -0.03
CA GLY A 96 8.12 22.14 0.12
C GLY A 96 8.90 23.32 0.67
N LYS A 97 8.63 24.56 0.19
CA LYS A 97 9.24 25.78 0.70
C LYS A 97 8.90 26.04 2.18
N ARG A 98 7.65 25.80 2.58
CA ARG A 98 7.20 26.01 3.97
C ARG A 98 7.81 24.97 4.91
N LEU A 99 7.86 23.70 4.51
CA LEU A 99 8.50 22.64 5.30
C LEU A 99 9.99 22.89 5.49
N LYS A 100 10.71 23.37 4.47
CA LYS A 100 12.13 23.75 4.57
C LYS A 100 12.40 24.92 5.54
N LYS A 101 11.42 25.78 5.76
CA LYS A 101 11.52 26.90 6.72
C LYS A 101 11.09 26.50 8.13
N SER A 102 10.53 25.32 8.33
CA SER A 102 10.07 24.84 9.63
C SER A 102 11.24 24.49 10.55
N SER A 103 10.97 24.41 11.85
CA SER A 103 11.93 23.96 12.86
C SER A 103 12.43 22.53 12.66
N TRP A 104 11.76 21.76 11.84
CA TRP A 104 12.11 20.37 11.50
C TRP A 104 13.02 20.25 10.27
N SER A 105 13.37 21.36 9.63
CA SER A 105 14.11 21.36 8.35
C SER A 105 15.45 20.61 8.40
N SER A 106 16.15 20.63 9.55
CA SER A 106 17.38 19.88 9.75
C SER A 106 17.21 18.36 9.82
N ARG A 107 16.00 17.88 10.09
CA ARG A 107 15.66 16.46 10.18
C ARG A 107 15.18 15.88 8.86
N PHE A 108 14.75 16.73 7.93
CA PHE A 108 14.40 16.31 6.58
C PHE A 108 15.68 16.03 5.81
N GLY A 109 15.88 14.78 5.40
CA GLY A 109 17.04 14.42 4.58
C GLY A 109 17.15 15.31 3.34
N SER A 110 18.36 15.48 2.82
CA SER A 110 18.67 16.35 1.68
C SER A 110 17.99 15.95 0.36
N GLN A 111 17.29 14.84 0.33
CA GLN A 111 16.62 14.30 -0.83
C GLN A 111 15.10 14.51 -0.78
N TRP A 112 14.69 15.75 -1.05
CA TRP A 112 13.38 15.98 -1.62
C TRP A 112 13.43 15.43 -3.04
N LEU A 113 13.04 14.18 -3.23
CA LEU A 113 13.00 13.59 -4.55
C LEU A 113 11.75 14.12 -5.27
N TRP A 114 11.97 15.19 -6.04
CA TRP A 114 11.04 15.63 -7.06
C TRP A 114 11.05 14.60 -8.20
N TRP A 115 10.08 13.73 -8.25
CA TRP A 115 9.88 12.87 -9.41
C TRP A 115 8.96 13.60 -10.40
N GLY A 116 9.57 14.14 -11.45
CA GLY A 116 8.95 15.05 -12.40
C GLY A 116 8.17 14.42 -13.53
N ASN A 117 7.19 13.57 -13.24
CA ASN A 117 6.10 13.24 -14.18
C ASN A 117 4.87 12.89 -13.36
N MET A 118 3.72 13.50 -13.62
CA MET A 118 2.52 13.43 -12.80
C MET A 118 2.02 12.00 -12.51
N ALA A 119 2.33 11.01 -13.33
CA ALA A 119 1.95 9.61 -13.14
C ALA A 119 2.68 8.88 -12.00
N ASN A 120 3.72 9.48 -11.37
CA ASN A 120 4.54 8.85 -10.33
C ASN A 120 5.05 9.84 -9.26
N THR A 121 4.42 10.99 -9.09
CA THR A 121 5.05 12.10 -8.37
C THR A 121 4.24 12.66 -7.25
N PHE A 122 4.25 11.94 -6.16
CA PHE A 122 4.03 12.60 -4.89
C PHE A 122 5.40 12.90 -4.25
N PRO A 123 5.58 14.11 -3.65
CA PRO A 123 6.79 14.37 -2.91
C PRO A 123 6.87 13.39 -1.74
N SER A 124 7.91 12.57 -1.75
CA SER A 124 8.32 11.86 -0.56
C SER A 124 9.16 12.81 0.27
N LEU A 125 8.78 13.04 1.51
CA LEU A 125 9.70 13.47 2.53
C LEU A 125 10.68 12.32 2.69
N GLY A 126 11.90 12.47 2.18
CA GLY A 126 12.89 11.39 2.18
C GLY A 126 13.06 10.76 3.56
N ASP A 127 13.79 9.68 3.60
CA ASP A 127 14.06 8.89 4.78
C ASP A 127 14.39 9.76 6.01
N LEU A 128 13.39 9.95 6.87
CA LEU A 128 13.57 10.60 8.15
C LEU A 128 14.17 9.58 9.11
N GLY A 129 15.49 9.66 9.32
CA GLY A 129 16.13 8.96 10.41
C GLY A 129 15.62 9.52 11.73
N LEU A 130 14.70 8.83 12.39
CA LEU A 130 14.35 9.10 13.77
C LEU A 130 15.51 8.64 14.67
N GLU A 131 15.69 9.26 15.83
CA GLU A 131 16.80 8.99 16.77
C GLU A 131 17.00 7.50 17.12
N ASN A 132 16.03 6.65 16.81
CA ASN A 132 16.01 5.22 17.12
C ASN A 132 16.25 4.28 15.92
N HIS A 133 16.94 4.72 14.87
CA HIS A 133 17.30 3.92 13.69
C HIS A 133 16.11 3.42 12.81
N HIS A 134 14.89 3.97 13.02
CA HIS A 134 13.76 3.69 12.14
C HIS A 134 13.73 4.69 10.98
N ILE A 135 13.65 4.18 9.76
CA ILE A 135 13.45 4.99 8.55
C ILE A 135 11.96 5.01 8.23
N HIS A 136 11.37 6.19 8.24
CA HIS A 136 10.00 6.40 7.79
C HIS A 136 10.00 7.25 6.53
N SER A 137 9.35 6.75 5.48
CA SER A 137 9.08 7.51 4.27
C SER A 137 7.67 8.09 4.35
N PHE A 138 7.54 9.38 4.04
CA PHE A 138 6.25 10.07 4.01
C PHE A 138 5.90 10.44 2.57
N ASP A 139 4.83 9.87 2.04
CA ASP A 139 4.28 10.24 0.75
C ASP A 139 3.10 11.19 0.95
N ILE A 140 3.26 12.44 0.50
CA ILE A 140 2.27 13.50 0.70
C ILE A 140 1.48 13.70 -0.58
N MET A 141 0.16 13.53 -0.49
CA MET A 141 -0.75 13.48 -1.63
C MET A 141 -1.87 14.53 -1.50
N PRO A 142 -1.68 15.77 -1.99
CA PRO A 142 -2.78 16.72 -2.12
C PRO A 142 -3.82 16.21 -3.11
N CYS A 143 -5.10 16.30 -2.77
CA CYS A 143 -6.17 15.74 -3.59
C CYS A 143 -7.46 16.56 -3.53
N TYR A 144 -8.22 16.54 -4.63
CA TYR A 144 -9.61 16.94 -4.66
C TYR A 144 -10.49 15.83 -4.07
N ASP A 145 -11.40 16.18 -3.16
CA ASP A 145 -12.27 15.19 -2.52
C ASP A 145 -13.45 14.82 -3.43
N ILE A 146 -13.21 13.86 -4.34
CA ILE A 146 -14.21 13.35 -5.29
C ILE A 146 -15.34 12.63 -4.56
N LEU A 147 -15.03 12.01 -3.43
CA LEU A 147 -15.98 11.21 -2.66
C LEU A 147 -16.94 12.08 -1.82
N GLY A 148 -16.45 13.26 -1.40
CA GLY A 148 -17.19 14.15 -0.50
C GLY A 148 -17.31 13.59 0.92
N PRO A 149 -18.47 13.76 1.59
CA PRO A 149 -18.67 13.19 2.92
C PRO A 149 -18.41 11.69 2.92
N THR A 150 -17.50 11.26 3.80
CA THR A 150 -17.00 9.90 3.83
C THR A 150 -18.11 8.89 4.15
N PRO A 151 -18.44 7.98 3.23
CA PRO A 151 -19.33 6.86 3.51
C PRO A 151 -18.76 5.96 4.60
N SER A 152 -19.61 5.37 5.43
CA SER A 152 -19.20 4.49 6.52
C SER A 152 -18.53 3.20 6.04
N THR A 153 -18.91 2.73 4.86
CA THR A 153 -18.35 1.51 4.25
C THR A 153 -18.21 1.67 2.74
N VAL A 154 -17.40 0.81 2.12
CA VAL A 154 -17.23 0.72 0.66
C VAL A 154 -18.57 0.51 -0.05
N GLN A 155 -19.47 -0.30 0.53
CA GLN A 155 -20.79 -0.59 -0.04
C GLN A 155 -21.71 0.63 -0.08
N CYS A 156 -21.45 1.62 0.77
CA CYS A 156 -22.21 2.89 0.81
C CYS A 156 -21.72 3.92 -0.22
N ILE A 157 -20.61 3.68 -0.90
CA ILE A 157 -20.11 4.55 -1.94
C ILE A 157 -21.06 4.55 -3.14
N LYS A 158 -21.42 5.75 -3.60
CA LYS A 158 -22.36 5.92 -4.72
C LYS A 158 -21.85 5.25 -6.00
N GLN A 159 -22.73 4.57 -6.72
CA GLN A 159 -22.38 3.94 -8.00
C GLN A 159 -21.85 4.95 -9.04
N SER A 160 -22.26 6.21 -8.96
CA SER A 160 -21.78 7.28 -9.84
C SER A 160 -20.27 7.52 -9.70
N PHE A 161 -19.69 7.34 -8.50
CA PHE A 161 -18.24 7.41 -8.27
C PHE A 161 -17.52 6.33 -9.09
N TYR A 162 -17.93 5.08 -8.95
CA TYR A 162 -17.33 3.96 -9.68
C TYR A 162 -17.60 4.01 -11.19
N ARG A 163 -18.74 4.57 -11.61
CA ARG A 163 -19.02 4.79 -13.04
C ARG A 163 -18.04 5.76 -13.67
N LYS A 164 -17.80 6.90 -13.00
CA LYS A 164 -16.81 7.90 -13.45
C LYS A 164 -15.42 7.29 -13.51
N LEU A 165 -15.00 6.60 -12.44
CA LEU A 165 -13.71 5.91 -12.37
C LEU A 165 -13.56 4.86 -13.49
N TYR A 166 -14.58 4.04 -13.74
CA TYR A 166 -14.55 3.01 -14.80
C TYR A 166 -14.41 3.59 -16.21
N LEU A 167 -14.98 4.77 -16.43
CA LEU A 167 -14.91 5.46 -17.74
C LEU A 167 -13.68 6.35 -17.87
N CYS A 168 -12.94 6.57 -16.78
CA CYS A 168 -11.75 7.41 -16.78
C CYS A 168 -10.58 6.69 -17.45
N ASN A 169 -9.92 7.37 -18.39
CA ASN A 169 -8.71 6.90 -19.07
C ASN A 169 -7.46 7.70 -18.67
N ASP A 170 -7.63 8.75 -17.88
CA ASP A 170 -6.53 9.58 -17.39
C ASP A 170 -5.92 8.93 -16.14
N THR A 171 -4.62 8.62 -16.20
CA THR A 171 -3.91 7.93 -15.12
C THR A 171 -3.84 8.74 -13.83
N ASP A 172 -3.72 10.06 -13.94
CA ASP A 172 -3.63 10.96 -12.77
C ASP A 172 -4.99 11.05 -12.07
N GLU A 173 -6.07 11.14 -12.84
CA GLU A 173 -7.42 11.12 -12.30
C GLU A 173 -7.75 9.77 -11.63
N ILE A 174 -7.39 8.64 -12.26
CA ILE A 174 -7.54 7.30 -11.68
C ILE A 174 -6.83 7.23 -10.34
N GLN A 175 -5.64 7.81 -10.23
CA GLN A 175 -4.89 7.86 -9.00
C GLN A 175 -5.59 8.71 -7.92
N MET A 176 -6.15 9.87 -8.27
CA MET A 176 -6.95 10.70 -7.36
C MET A 176 -8.20 9.97 -6.85
N TYR A 177 -8.88 9.21 -7.71
CA TYR A 177 -9.97 8.31 -7.28
C TYR A 177 -9.47 7.26 -6.27
N SER A 178 -8.30 6.67 -6.52
CA SER A 178 -7.70 5.67 -5.63
C SER A 178 -7.37 6.26 -4.25
N MET A 179 -6.88 7.51 -4.20
CA MET A 179 -6.62 8.21 -2.93
C MET A 179 -7.88 8.39 -2.10
N CYS A 180 -9.03 8.65 -2.73
CA CYS A 180 -10.31 8.73 -2.03
C CYS A 180 -10.72 7.39 -1.38
N LEU A 181 -10.20 6.27 -1.89
CA LEU A 181 -10.47 4.92 -1.37
C LEU A 181 -9.44 4.44 -0.34
N LEU A 182 -8.34 5.17 -0.13
CA LEU A 182 -7.22 4.75 0.70
C LEU A 182 -7.62 4.30 2.11
N GLN A 183 -8.55 5.02 2.75
CA GLN A 183 -9.02 4.66 4.09
C GLN A 183 -9.65 3.26 4.14
N TYR A 184 -10.39 2.86 3.10
CA TYR A 184 -11.02 1.54 3.02
C TYR A 184 -9.99 0.45 2.70
N GLN A 185 -8.98 0.77 1.90
CA GLN A 185 -7.85 -0.13 1.65
C GLN A 185 -7.06 -0.40 2.93
N VAL A 186 -6.80 0.66 3.71
CA VAL A 186 -6.15 0.57 5.01
C VAL A 186 -6.97 -0.30 5.96
N GLU A 187 -8.27 -0.03 6.07
CA GLU A 187 -9.16 -0.79 6.96
C GLU A 187 -9.22 -2.26 6.60
N PHE A 188 -9.27 -2.58 5.31
CA PHE A 188 -9.26 -3.97 4.83
C PHE A 188 -8.04 -4.75 5.32
N ILE A 189 -6.86 -4.16 5.30
CA ILE A 189 -5.63 -4.79 5.79
C ILE A 189 -5.56 -4.74 7.32
N LYS A 190 -5.90 -3.60 7.92
CA LYS A 190 -5.76 -3.33 9.37
C LYS A 190 -6.56 -4.29 10.23
N THR A 191 -7.73 -4.74 9.74
CA THR A 191 -8.60 -5.71 10.42
C THR A 191 -8.05 -7.13 10.44
N SER A 192 -6.97 -7.41 9.72
CA SER A 192 -6.30 -8.71 9.76
C SER A 192 -5.66 -8.99 11.13
N THR A 193 -5.64 -10.26 11.53
CA THR A 193 -5.02 -10.68 12.80
C THR A 193 -3.51 -10.40 12.80
N MET A 194 -2.90 -10.30 14.00
CA MET A 194 -1.44 -10.13 14.13
C MET A 194 -0.68 -11.22 13.38
N ARG A 195 -1.15 -12.46 13.45
CA ARG A 195 -0.52 -13.60 12.77
C ARG A 195 -0.50 -13.45 11.26
N VAL A 196 -1.56 -12.91 10.66
CA VAL A 196 -1.62 -12.61 9.23
C VAL A 196 -0.69 -11.45 8.88
N LYS A 197 -0.61 -10.43 9.73
CA LYS A 197 0.33 -9.31 9.55
C LYS A 197 1.79 -9.76 9.62
N ASP A 198 2.11 -10.71 10.48
CA ASP A 198 3.45 -11.31 10.51
C ASP A 198 3.77 -12.10 9.24
N LEU A 199 2.78 -12.82 8.71
CA LEU A 199 2.94 -13.49 7.42
C LEU A 199 3.15 -12.46 6.29
N ILE A 200 2.42 -11.35 6.29
CA ILE A 200 2.62 -10.24 5.34
C ILE A 200 4.04 -9.68 5.46
N ARG A 201 4.54 -9.41 6.68
CA ARG A 201 5.92 -8.95 6.92
C ARG A 201 6.95 -9.92 6.36
N LEU A 202 6.75 -11.21 6.60
CA LEU A 202 7.64 -12.25 6.11
C LEU A 202 7.66 -12.31 4.58
N VAL A 203 6.51 -12.22 3.92
CA VAL A 203 6.43 -12.21 2.44
C VAL A 203 7.06 -10.95 1.87
N LYS A 204 6.79 -9.78 2.46
CA LYS A 204 7.42 -8.50 2.05
C LYS A 204 8.94 -8.55 2.24
N HIS A 205 9.43 -9.13 3.32
CA HIS A 205 10.86 -9.36 3.54
C HIS A 205 11.46 -10.27 2.48
N TRP A 206 10.79 -11.37 2.14
CA TRP A 206 11.22 -12.26 1.06
C TRP A 206 11.32 -11.52 -0.28
N PHE A 207 10.33 -10.68 -0.64
CA PHE A 207 10.41 -9.86 -1.84
C PHE A 207 11.63 -8.92 -1.82
N ARG A 208 11.87 -8.22 -0.71
CA ARG A 208 13.00 -7.28 -0.59
C ARG A 208 14.36 -7.95 -0.67
N THR A 209 14.49 -9.15 -0.11
CA THR A 209 15.77 -9.87 -0.05
C THR A 209 16.05 -10.76 -1.25
N SER A 210 15.02 -11.13 -2.01
CA SER A 210 15.13 -12.07 -3.13
C SER A 210 15.25 -11.40 -4.50
N PHE A 211 14.91 -10.12 -4.60
CA PHE A 211 14.92 -9.38 -5.86
C PHE A 211 15.79 -8.12 -5.76
N ALA A 212 16.40 -7.76 -6.91
CA ALA A 212 17.05 -6.46 -7.06
C ALA A 212 16.01 -5.32 -7.00
N LYS A 213 16.48 -4.09 -6.79
CA LYS A 213 15.60 -2.92 -6.85
C LYS A 213 14.84 -2.90 -8.19
N PRO A 214 13.51 -2.62 -8.16
CA PRO A 214 12.72 -2.52 -9.39
C PRO A 214 13.30 -1.52 -10.37
N THR A 215 13.22 -1.83 -11.65
CA THR A 215 13.57 -0.93 -12.75
C THR A 215 12.33 -0.63 -13.61
N ALA A 216 12.44 0.30 -14.55
CA ALA A 216 11.35 0.56 -15.49
C ALA A 216 10.99 -0.68 -16.32
N GLN A 217 11.98 -1.53 -16.63
CA GLN A 217 11.84 -2.76 -17.41
C GLN A 217 11.42 -3.98 -16.57
N ASN A 218 11.68 -3.94 -15.26
CA ASN A 218 11.41 -5.05 -14.33
C ASN A 218 10.64 -4.55 -13.12
N LYS A 219 9.30 -4.52 -13.24
CA LYS A 219 8.39 -4.02 -12.22
C LYS A 219 7.82 -5.17 -11.40
N LEU A 220 8.25 -5.28 -10.16
CA LEU A 220 7.70 -6.22 -9.19
C LEU A 220 6.26 -5.87 -8.81
N PRO A 221 5.48 -6.83 -8.26
CA PRO A 221 4.19 -6.54 -7.63
C PRO A 221 4.34 -5.49 -6.53
N SER A 222 3.35 -4.60 -6.42
CA SER A 222 3.31 -3.61 -5.33
C SER A 222 3.17 -4.31 -3.96
N SER A 223 3.65 -3.64 -2.90
CA SER A 223 3.46 -4.12 -1.53
C SER A 223 1.99 -4.41 -1.22
N TYR A 224 1.07 -3.57 -1.70
CA TYR A 224 -0.35 -3.77 -1.52
C TYR A 224 -0.88 -5.01 -2.23
N ALA A 225 -0.44 -5.29 -3.47
CA ALA A 225 -0.79 -6.54 -4.16
C ALA A 225 -0.32 -7.77 -3.37
N VAL A 226 0.88 -7.72 -2.80
CA VAL A 226 1.44 -8.78 -1.96
C VAL A 226 0.63 -8.99 -0.69
N GLU A 227 0.20 -7.91 -0.02
CA GLU A 227 -0.70 -7.95 1.13
C GLU A 227 -2.03 -8.64 0.79
N LEU A 228 -2.65 -8.26 -0.34
CA LEU A 228 -3.90 -8.84 -0.82
C LEU A 228 -3.76 -10.34 -1.12
N ILE A 229 -2.70 -10.75 -1.82
CA ILE A 229 -2.43 -12.16 -2.11
C ILE A 229 -2.28 -12.96 -0.81
N THR A 230 -1.56 -12.43 0.16
CA THR A 230 -1.35 -13.07 1.47
C THR A 230 -2.69 -13.28 2.21
N ILE A 231 -3.51 -12.24 2.28
CA ILE A 231 -4.83 -12.32 2.92
C ILE A 231 -5.74 -13.29 2.20
N PHE A 232 -5.70 -13.32 0.86
CA PHE A 232 -6.51 -14.24 0.08
C PHE A 232 -6.17 -15.70 0.37
N ILE A 233 -4.89 -16.06 0.41
CA ILE A 233 -4.43 -17.41 0.74
C ILE A 233 -4.85 -17.80 2.15
N TRP A 234 -4.74 -16.90 3.12
CA TRP A 234 -5.24 -17.14 4.47
C TRP A 234 -6.77 -17.36 4.50
N GLN A 235 -7.53 -16.59 3.72
CA GLN A 235 -8.98 -16.76 3.62
C GLN A 235 -9.35 -18.10 2.96
N LEU A 236 -8.62 -18.53 1.92
CA LEU A 236 -8.80 -19.83 1.29
C LEU A 236 -8.54 -20.99 2.27
N ALA A 237 -7.60 -20.81 3.20
CA ALA A 237 -7.33 -21.79 4.26
C ALA A 237 -8.40 -21.81 5.37
N GLY A 238 -9.52 -21.08 5.23
CA GLY A 238 -10.60 -21.03 6.23
C GLY A 238 -10.35 -20.01 7.36
N LYS A 239 -9.46 -19.06 7.19
CA LYS A 239 -9.13 -17.98 8.16
C LYS A 239 -8.68 -18.54 9.54
N PRO A 240 -7.73 -19.47 9.60
CA PRO A 240 -7.29 -20.02 10.88
C PRO A 240 -6.70 -18.93 11.77
N VAL A 241 -7.08 -18.94 13.06
CA VAL A 241 -6.54 -17.99 14.05
C VAL A 241 -5.08 -18.33 14.35
N CYS A 242 -4.78 -19.64 14.51
CA CYS A 242 -3.45 -20.18 14.73
C CYS A 242 -3.03 -21.00 13.51
N PHE A 243 -1.85 -20.70 12.98
CA PHE A 243 -1.27 -21.45 11.86
C PHE A 243 0.25 -21.29 11.83
N SER A 244 0.93 -22.23 11.18
CA SER A 244 2.37 -22.15 10.97
C SER A 244 2.70 -21.08 9.91
N LEU A 245 3.54 -20.10 10.26
CA LEU A 245 4.00 -19.07 9.31
C LEU A 245 4.78 -19.68 8.15
N VAL A 246 5.44 -20.78 8.40
CA VAL A 246 6.12 -21.58 7.39
C VAL A 246 5.16 -22.14 6.36
N GLN A 247 4.13 -22.82 6.84
CA GLN A 247 3.10 -23.38 5.94
C GLN A 247 2.40 -22.25 5.18
N GLY A 248 2.13 -21.12 5.85
CA GLY A 248 1.59 -19.93 5.22
C GLY A 248 2.51 -19.40 4.11
N MET A 249 3.81 -19.25 4.40
CA MET A 249 4.80 -18.81 3.42
C MET A 249 4.91 -19.78 2.24
N ARG A 250 4.97 -21.09 2.51
CA ARG A 250 4.99 -22.12 1.45
C ARG A 250 3.74 -22.08 0.58
N ALA A 251 2.56 -21.86 1.17
CA ALA A 251 1.31 -21.75 0.41
C ALA A 251 1.34 -20.54 -0.52
N ILE A 252 1.85 -19.40 -0.05
CA ILE A 252 2.00 -18.18 -0.87
C ILE A 252 3.00 -18.42 -1.99
N LEU A 253 4.17 -18.99 -1.71
CA LEU A 253 5.18 -19.29 -2.75
C LEU A 253 4.62 -20.24 -3.82
N LYS A 254 3.89 -21.29 -3.43
CA LYS A 254 3.21 -22.19 -4.38
C LYS A 254 2.20 -21.44 -5.25
N PHE A 255 1.48 -20.49 -4.67
CA PHE A 255 0.51 -19.68 -5.39
C PHE A 255 1.20 -18.73 -6.39
N LEU A 256 2.31 -18.09 -6.00
CA LEU A 256 3.13 -17.25 -6.87
C LEU A 256 3.73 -18.04 -8.05
N VAL A 257 4.14 -19.29 -7.84
CA VAL A 257 4.62 -20.19 -8.93
C VAL A 257 3.54 -20.40 -9.99
N ARG A 258 2.28 -20.38 -9.59
CA ARG A 258 1.12 -20.59 -10.48
C ARG A 258 0.42 -19.27 -10.85
N TYR A 259 1.16 -18.16 -10.95
CA TYR A 259 0.60 -16.84 -11.21
C TYR A 259 -0.26 -16.78 -12.49
N THR A 260 0.02 -17.63 -13.48
CA THR A 260 -0.78 -17.73 -14.71
C THR A 260 -2.21 -18.22 -14.49
N GLU A 261 -2.50 -18.78 -13.33
CA GLU A 261 -3.85 -19.20 -12.92
C GLU A 261 -4.46 -18.24 -11.88
N MET A 262 -3.67 -17.27 -11.39
CA MET A 262 -4.07 -16.40 -10.31
C MET A 262 -5.22 -15.45 -10.72
N CYS A 263 -6.36 -15.60 -10.03
CA CYS A 263 -7.51 -14.72 -10.17
C CYS A 263 -8.15 -14.48 -8.80
N ILE A 264 -7.90 -13.33 -8.22
CA ILE A 264 -8.40 -12.94 -6.90
C ILE A 264 -9.52 -11.92 -7.06
N VAL A 265 -10.71 -12.27 -6.55
CA VAL A 265 -11.90 -11.45 -6.55
C VAL A 265 -12.56 -11.48 -5.17
N TRP A 266 -12.93 -10.32 -4.66
CA TRP A 266 -13.45 -10.15 -3.30
C TRP A 266 -14.97 -10.01 -3.29
N HIS A 267 -15.70 -11.05 -3.73
CA HIS A 267 -17.14 -10.99 -3.93
C HIS A 267 -17.95 -10.46 -2.74
N LYS A 268 -17.52 -10.76 -1.51
CA LYS A 268 -18.21 -10.32 -0.28
C LYS A 268 -18.00 -8.85 0.09
N HIS A 269 -17.01 -8.21 -0.54
CA HIS A 269 -16.65 -6.81 -0.26
C HIS A 269 -17.31 -5.84 -1.22
N TYR A 270 -17.77 -6.30 -2.36
CA TYR A 270 -18.38 -5.44 -3.37
C TYR A 270 -19.91 -5.36 -3.17
N SER A 271 -20.47 -4.19 -3.50
CA SER A 271 -21.93 -4.03 -3.51
C SER A 271 -22.55 -4.95 -4.57
N PRO A 272 -23.46 -5.87 -4.19
CA PRO A 272 -24.05 -6.82 -5.12
C PRO A 272 -24.96 -6.15 -6.17
N ASN A 273 -25.41 -4.93 -5.91
CA ASN A 273 -26.32 -4.17 -6.77
C ASN A 273 -25.60 -3.27 -7.78
N CYS A 274 -24.25 -3.16 -7.70
CA CYS A 274 -23.48 -2.34 -8.62
C CYS A 274 -23.21 -3.09 -9.93
N MET A 275 -23.87 -2.66 -11.01
CA MET A 275 -23.72 -3.27 -12.35
C MET A 275 -22.28 -3.17 -12.88
N ILE A 276 -21.58 -2.08 -12.54
CA ILE A 276 -20.17 -1.90 -12.94
C ILE A 276 -19.30 -2.96 -12.28
N PHE A 277 -19.54 -3.26 -11.00
CA PHE A 277 -18.80 -4.30 -10.30
C PHE A 277 -19.03 -5.67 -10.94
N LYS A 278 -20.28 -6.02 -11.26
CA LYS A 278 -20.60 -7.26 -11.97
C LYS A 278 -19.84 -7.36 -13.30
N LYS A 279 -19.78 -6.27 -14.05
CA LYS A 279 -19.05 -6.19 -15.32
C LYS A 279 -17.54 -6.35 -15.11
N CYS A 280 -16.95 -5.62 -14.19
CA CYS A 280 -15.50 -5.68 -13.89
C CYS A 280 -15.08 -7.05 -13.37
N ILE A 281 -15.88 -7.65 -12.48
CA ILE A 281 -15.64 -8.99 -11.96
C ILE A 281 -15.69 -10.02 -13.09
N ARG A 282 -16.72 -9.97 -13.94
CA ARG A 282 -16.83 -10.86 -15.11
C ARG A 282 -15.63 -10.70 -16.04
N GLN A 283 -15.24 -9.47 -16.35
CA GLN A 283 -14.05 -9.19 -17.17
C GLN A 283 -12.79 -9.73 -16.53
N GLY A 284 -12.57 -9.51 -15.22
CA GLY A 284 -11.44 -10.04 -14.48
C GLY A 284 -11.36 -11.57 -14.50
N ILE A 285 -12.50 -12.25 -14.38
CA ILE A 285 -12.54 -13.72 -14.41
C ILE A 285 -12.27 -14.25 -15.84
N THR A 286 -12.79 -13.58 -16.87
CA THR A 286 -12.73 -14.07 -18.26
C THR A 286 -11.47 -13.63 -19.00
N VAL A 287 -10.76 -12.60 -18.53
CA VAL A 287 -9.53 -12.16 -19.18
C VAL A 287 -8.48 -13.26 -19.18
N ARG A 288 -7.79 -13.45 -20.30
CA ARG A 288 -6.72 -14.44 -20.44
C ARG A 288 -5.40 -13.99 -19.82
N SER A 289 -5.17 -12.68 -19.79
CA SER A 289 -3.96 -12.12 -19.17
C SER A 289 -4.00 -12.30 -17.66
N ARG A 290 -3.02 -12.97 -17.11
CA ARG A 290 -2.85 -13.23 -15.67
C ARG A 290 -1.52 -12.64 -15.19
N PRO A 291 -1.37 -12.36 -13.90
CA PRO A 291 -2.34 -12.54 -12.81
C PRO A 291 -3.42 -11.46 -12.75
N VAL A 292 -4.55 -11.77 -12.13
CA VAL A 292 -5.60 -10.82 -11.79
C VAL A 292 -5.77 -10.79 -10.27
N VAL A 293 -5.60 -9.62 -9.68
CA VAL A 293 -5.89 -9.32 -8.27
C VAL A 293 -6.71 -8.03 -8.24
N LEU A 294 -8.03 -8.16 -8.12
CA LEU A 294 -8.88 -6.97 -8.02
C LEU A 294 -8.75 -6.35 -6.64
N ASP A 295 -8.82 -5.03 -6.57
CA ASP A 295 -8.82 -4.31 -5.29
C ASP A 295 -10.15 -4.55 -4.55
N PRO A 296 -10.14 -4.94 -3.26
CA PRO A 296 -11.37 -5.15 -2.49
C PRO A 296 -12.24 -3.90 -2.36
N THR A 297 -11.66 -2.73 -2.55
CA THR A 297 -12.38 -1.44 -2.49
C THR A 297 -12.76 -0.92 -3.88
N ASN A 298 -12.12 -1.43 -4.93
CA ASN A 298 -12.28 -0.97 -6.31
C ASN A 298 -12.06 -2.09 -7.34
N PRO A 299 -13.10 -2.86 -7.71
CA PRO A 299 -12.96 -3.94 -8.68
C PRO A 299 -12.72 -3.46 -10.12
N THR A 300 -12.72 -2.14 -10.37
CA THR A 300 -12.33 -1.60 -11.68
C THR A 300 -10.83 -1.66 -11.93
N PHE A 301 -10.03 -1.92 -10.88
CA PHE A 301 -8.59 -1.92 -10.94
C PHE A 301 -7.98 -3.30 -10.63
N ASN A 302 -7.15 -3.80 -11.56
CA ASN A 302 -6.31 -4.97 -11.32
C ASN A 302 -4.95 -4.51 -10.75
N MET A 303 -4.67 -4.86 -9.50
CA MET A 303 -3.45 -4.49 -8.79
C MET A 303 -2.16 -5.04 -9.42
N CYS A 304 -2.29 -6.02 -10.32
CA CYS A 304 -1.17 -6.61 -11.04
C CYS A 304 -0.91 -5.98 -12.41
N LYS A 305 -1.74 -5.01 -12.84
CA LYS A 305 -1.66 -4.43 -14.20
C LYS A 305 -0.30 -3.79 -14.51
N ASN A 306 0.31 -3.17 -13.50
CA ASN A 306 1.55 -2.42 -13.66
C ASN A 306 2.81 -3.24 -13.34
N SER A 307 2.68 -4.53 -13.01
CA SER A 307 3.80 -5.44 -12.74
C SER A 307 4.02 -6.37 -13.94
N ASN A 308 5.28 -6.54 -14.33
CA ASN A 308 5.67 -7.37 -15.47
C ASN A 308 6.73 -8.43 -15.12
N ALA A 309 7.20 -8.48 -13.88
CA ALA A 309 8.24 -9.40 -13.41
C ALA A 309 7.71 -10.74 -12.91
N TRP A 310 6.51 -11.15 -13.32
CA TRP A 310 5.84 -12.33 -12.77
C TRP A 310 6.56 -13.65 -13.06
N ASP A 311 7.20 -13.78 -14.22
CA ASP A 311 8.03 -14.95 -14.55
C ASP A 311 9.23 -15.08 -13.60
N GLU A 312 9.90 -13.95 -13.32
CA GLU A 312 10.99 -13.89 -12.36
C GLU A 312 10.50 -14.23 -10.94
N VAL A 313 9.35 -13.64 -10.52
CA VAL A 313 8.73 -13.94 -9.22
C VAL A 313 8.44 -15.44 -9.09
N ALA A 314 7.84 -16.04 -10.11
CA ALA A 314 7.54 -17.47 -10.12
C ALA A 314 8.80 -18.34 -10.08
N HIS A 315 9.84 -17.95 -10.83
CA HIS A 315 11.13 -18.64 -10.83
C HIS A 315 11.80 -18.61 -9.45
N VAL A 316 11.88 -17.43 -8.84
CA VAL A 316 12.49 -17.26 -7.51
C VAL A 316 11.65 -17.97 -6.44
N ALA A 317 10.32 -17.91 -6.53
CA ALA A 317 9.42 -18.63 -5.61
C ALA A 317 9.63 -20.16 -5.71
N ARG A 318 9.79 -20.70 -6.92
CA ARG A 318 10.09 -22.14 -7.15
C ARG A 318 11.43 -22.52 -6.52
N ARG A 319 12.47 -21.73 -6.71
CA ARG A 319 13.79 -21.96 -6.08
C ARG A 319 13.71 -21.90 -4.57
N SER A 320 12.91 -20.97 -4.01
CA SER A 320 12.71 -20.85 -2.57
C SER A 320 12.00 -22.06 -1.98
N LEU A 321 11.07 -22.67 -2.72
CA LEU A 321 10.38 -23.90 -2.28
C LEU A 321 11.30 -25.14 -2.23
N LEU A 322 12.37 -25.16 -3.03
CA LEU A 322 13.34 -26.26 -3.05
C LEU A 322 14.37 -26.18 -1.93
N LYS A 323 14.53 -24.99 -1.31
CA LYS A 323 15.38 -24.84 -0.14
C LYS A 323 14.58 -25.20 1.12
N PRO A 324 15.22 -25.83 2.11
CA PRO A 324 14.58 -25.93 3.39
C PRO A 324 14.27 -24.50 3.86
N LEU A 325 12.98 -24.22 4.11
CA LEU A 325 12.54 -22.98 4.77
C LEU A 325 12.81 -23.07 6.28
N PHE A 326 13.56 -24.06 6.66
CA PHE A 326 14.07 -24.38 7.99
C PHE A 326 15.41 -25.04 7.90
#